data_e334ffece0a453dc5313a3033e6141f3
#
_entry.id   e334ffece0a453dc5313a3033e6141f3
#
_cell.length_a   1.000
_cell.length_b   1.000
_cell.length_c   1.000
_cell.angle_alpha   90.00
_cell.angle_beta   90.00
_cell.angle_gamma   90.00
#
_symmetry.space_group_name_H-M   'P 1'
#
loop_
_entity.id
_entity.type
_entity.pdbx_description
1 polymer ?
#
loop_
_entity_poly.entity_id
_entity_poly.type
_entity_poly.pdbx_seq_one_letter_code
_entity_poly.pdbx_strand_id
1 'polypeptide(L)'
;IVALDPGHGGEDPGAVGPGGTREKDVVLQIAHRLRDRINATTIKGNPMRAYLTRDADFFVPLQVRVQKARRVQADLFVSLHADAFFTPQARGASVFALSQGAASSSAARWMANQENKADLIGGVNIQASDPHLKRALFDMSTTAQINDSLKLGSAMLREIGQVGKLHKSGVEQAGFAVLKAPDIPSVLVETAFISNPEE
;
A
#
# COMPACT_ATOMS: atom_id res chain seq x y z
N ILE A 1 3.98 -14.86 7.16
CA ILE A 1 4.82 -13.77 6.60
C ILE A 1 3.94 -12.57 6.27
N VAL A 2 4.32 -11.38 6.73
CA VAL A 2 3.70 -10.10 6.34
C VAL A 2 4.61 -9.41 5.34
N ALA A 3 4.17 -9.24 4.10
CA ALA A 3 4.87 -8.44 3.12
C ALA A 3 4.56 -6.95 3.37
N LEU A 4 5.59 -6.19 3.64
CA LEU A 4 5.53 -4.74 3.77
C LEU A 4 6.05 -4.11 2.49
N ASP A 5 5.27 -3.22 1.93
CA ASP A 5 5.58 -2.54 0.67
C ASP A 5 5.71 -1.03 0.90
N PRO A 6 6.92 -0.53 1.19
CA PRO A 6 7.14 0.91 1.24
C PRO A 6 6.94 1.50 -0.16
N GLY A 7 5.92 2.34 -0.35
CA GLY A 7 5.63 2.97 -1.62
C GLY A 7 6.81 3.75 -2.20
N HIS A 8 6.77 4.03 -3.51
CA HIS A 8 7.78 4.85 -4.20
C HIS A 8 9.21 4.28 -4.13
N GLY A 9 10.22 5.13 -4.21
CA GLY A 9 11.65 4.78 -4.12
C GLY A 9 12.46 5.15 -5.36
N GLY A 10 13.77 5.34 -5.20
CA GLY A 10 14.65 5.74 -6.30
C GLY A 10 14.22 7.03 -6.97
N GLU A 11 13.95 6.97 -8.27
CA GLU A 11 13.51 8.09 -9.11
C GLU A 11 12.11 8.60 -8.77
N ASP A 12 11.29 7.79 -8.11
CA ASP A 12 9.97 8.18 -7.65
C ASP A 12 10.02 8.64 -6.18
N PRO A 13 10.00 9.95 -5.91
CA PRO A 13 10.04 10.46 -4.54
C PRO A 13 8.73 10.29 -3.79
N GLY A 14 7.62 9.99 -4.48
CA GLY A 14 6.27 10.16 -3.95
C GLY A 14 5.93 11.62 -3.72
N ALA A 15 5.02 11.89 -2.83
CA ALA A 15 4.68 13.25 -2.42
C ALA A 15 5.83 13.91 -1.66
N VAL A 16 5.89 15.24 -1.74
CA VAL A 16 6.89 16.06 -1.04
C VAL A 16 6.16 17.05 -0.14
N GLY A 17 6.45 16.98 1.15
CA GLY A 17 5.88 17.89 2.14
C GLY A 17 6.46 19.31 2.06
N PRO A 18 5.82 20.29 2.72
CA PRO A 18 6.23 21.69 2.69
C PRO A 18 7.68 21.92 3.15
N GLY A 19 8.19 21.07 4.05
CA GLY A 19 9.58 21.11 4.54
C GLY A 19 10.58 20.34 3.68
N GLY A 20 10.20 19.83 2.50
CA GLY A 20 11.05 19.02 1.64
C GLY A 20 11.14 17.53 2.01
N THR A 21 10.38 17.08 3.00
CA THR A 21 10.29 15.67 3.39
C THR A 21 9.66 14.86 2.25
N ARG A 22 10.30 13.79 1.84
CA ARG A 22 9.84 12.95 0.73
C ARG A 22 9.11 11.72 1.27
N GLU A 23 8.00 11.38 0.69
CA GLU A 23 7.19 10.23 1.07
C GLU A 23 7.99 8.94 1.06
N LYS A 24 8.79 8.69 0.00
CA LYS A 24 9.61 7.48 -0.11
C LYS A 24 10.52 7.22 1.10
N ASP A 25 11.01 8.28 1.73
CA ASP A 25 11.90 8.18 2.89
C ASP A 25 11.11 7.88 4.17
N VAL A 26 9.96 8.53 4.32
CA VAL A 26 9.06 8.34 5.48
C VAL A 26 8.53 6.90 5.52
N VAL A 27 7.96 6.43 4.41
CA VAL A 27 7.36 5.08 4.36
C VAL A 27 8.40 3.98 4.50
N LEU A 28 9.63 4.21 4.03
CA LEU A 28 10.74 3.28 4.25
C LEU A 28 11.11 3.16 5.74
N GLN A 29 11.17 4.29 6.45
CA GLN A 29 11.43 4.30 7.89
C GLN A 29 10.33 3.61 8.68
N ILE A 30 9.05 3.86 8.33
CA ILE A 30 7.90 3.18 8.93
C ILE A 30 8.00 1.67 8.71
N ALA A 31 8.31 1.24 7.48
CA ALA A 31 8.43 -0.17 7.14
C ALA A 31 9.56 -0.87 7.95
N HIS A 32 10.71 -0.22 8.11
CA HIS A 32 11.80 -0.78 8.92
C HIS A 32 11.38 -0.96 10.39
N ARG A 33 10.74 0.04 10.99
CA ARG A 33 10.26 -0.05 12.38
C ARG A 33 9.18 -1.12 12.54
N LEU A 34 8.27 -1.20 11.58
CA LEU A 34 7.20 -2.20 11.59
C LEU A 34 7.75 -3.61 11.40
N ARG A 35 8.72 -3.80 10.50
CA ARG A 35 9.46 -5.06 10.34
C ARG A 35 10.04 -5.54 11.65
N ASP A 36 10.73 -4.67 12.38
CA ASP A 36 11.40 -5.06 13.63
C ASP A 36 10.36 -5.48 14.69
N ARG A 37 9.23 -4.78 14.76
CA ARG A 37 8.12 -5.15 15.65
C ARG A 37 7.47 -6.47 15.26
N ILE A 38 7.22 -6.69 13.98
CA ILE A 38 6.64 -7.95 13.48
C ILE A 38 7.58 -9.11 13.78
N ASN A 39 8.87 -8.95 13.50
CA ASN A 39 9.86 -10.01 13.73
C ASN A 39 10.07 -10.34 15.22
N ALA A 40 9.74 -9.40 16.12
CA ALA A 40 9.75 -9.62 17.57
C ALA A 40 8.43 -10.21 18.11
N THR A 41 7.43 -10.42 17.25
CA THR A 41 6.08 -10.85 17.65
C THR A 41 5.89 -12.34 17.37
N THR A 42 5.24 -13.03 18.31
CA THR A 42 4.83 -14.44 18.18
C THR A 42 3.33 -14.54 18.39
N ILE A 43 2.62 -15.25 17.51
CA ILE A 43 1.18 -15.50 17.62
C ILE A 43 0.96 -16.99 17.80
N LYS A 44 0.34 -17.36 18.92
CA LYS A 44 0.03 -18.78 19.26
C LYS A 44 1.26 -19.69 19.13
N GLY A 45 2.42 -19.21 19.59
CA GLY A 45 3.68 -19.96 19.53
C GLY A 45 4.41 -19.91 18.17
N ASN A 46 3.83 -19.30 17.15
CA ASN A 46 4.45 -19.17 15.83
C ASN A 46 5.07 -17.79 15.67
N PRO A 47 6.38 -17.69 15.38
CA PRO A 47 7.04 -16.41 15.16
C PRO A 47 6.54 -15.76 13.87
N MET A 48 6.20 -14.49 13.94
CA MET A 48 5.89 -13.69 12.76
C MET A 48 7.18 -13.31 12.01
N ARG A 49 7.06 -13.08 10.71
CA ARG A 49 8.15 -12.58 9.86
C ARG A 49 7.64 -11.49 8.95
N ALA A 50 8.40 -10.41 8.84
CA ALA A 50 8.18 -9.36 7.85
C ALA A 50 9.12 -9.57 6.66
N TYR A 51 8.61 -9.28 5.46
CA TYR A 51 9.36 -9.21 4.23
C TYR A 51 9.14 -7.84 3.58
N LEU A 52 10.19 -7.12 3.25
CA LEU A 52 10.09 -5.81 2.60
C LEU A 52 10.24 -5.96 1.08
N THR A 53 9.37 -5.32 0.30
CA THR A 53 9.50 -5.30 -1.18
C THR A 53 10.73 -4.48 -1.62
N ARG A 54 11.08 -3.45 -0.83
CA ARG A 54 12.37 -2.75 -0.87
C ARG A 54 12.83 -2.42 0.55
N ASP A 55 14.11 -2.47 0.79
CA ASP A 55 14.75 -2.21 2.08
C ASP A 55 15.68 -0.99 2.06
N ALA A 56 15.80 -0.35 0.90
CA ALA A 56 16.61 0.82 0.65
C ALA A 56 15.94 1.77 -0.37
N ASP A 57 16.61 2.85 -0.73
CA ASP A 57 16.12 3.83 -1.69
C ASP A 57 16.38 3.39 -3.13
N PHE A 58 15.51 2.52 -3.64
CA PHE A 58 15.44 2.13 -5.05
C PHE A 58 13.97 1.93 -5.47
N PHE A 59 13.71 2.10 -6.77
CA PHE A 59 12.37 1.91 -7.31
C PHE A 59 12.07 0.43 -7.55
N VAL A 60 10.85 0.00 -7.24
CA VAL A 60 10.32 -1.33 -7.56
C VAL A 60 9.00 -1.14 -8.32
N PRO A 61 8.87 -1.64 -9.55
CA PRO A 61 7.61 -1.57 -10.32
C PRO A 61 6.44 -2.18 -9.55
N LEU A 62 5.24 -1.63 -9.74
CA LEU A 62 4.05 -2.03 -8.98
C LEU A 62 3.77 -3.53 -9.07
N GLN A 63 3.83 -4.09 -10.29
CA GLN A 63 3.62 -5.53 -10.48
C GLN A 63 4.72 -6.38 -9.83
N VAL A 64 5.96 -5.89 -9.79
CA VAL A 64 7.08 -6.60 -9.16
C VAL A 64 6.90 -6.66 -7.64
N ARG A 65 6.32 -5.64 -7.01
CA ARG A 65 5.98 -5.63 -5.58
C ARG A 65 5.06 -6.80 -5.24
N VAL A 66 3.98 -6.97 -6.03
CA VAL A 66 3.05 -8.09 -5.90
C VAL A 66 3.76 -9.44 -6.10
N GLN A 67 4.59 -9.55 -7.16
CA GLN A 67 5.32 -10.79 -7.42
C GLN A 67 6.31 -11.14 -6.30
N LYS A 68 6.97 -10.17 -5.71
CA LYS A 68 7.87 -10.37 -4.56
C LYS A 68 7.11 -10.96 -3.37
N ALA A 69 5.94 -10.40 -3.03
CA ALA A 69 5.10 -10.92 -1.95
C ALA A 69 4.62 -12.35 -2.21
N ARG A 70 4.20 -12.62 -3.45
CA ARG A 70 3.77 -13.98 -3.85
C ARG A 70 4.90 -14.99 -3.82
N ARG A 71 6.12 -14.59 -4.23
CA ARG A 71 7.31 -15.47 -4.22
C ARG A 71 7.67 -15.95 -2.82
N VAL A 72 7.50 -15.11 -1.80
CA VAL A 72 7.74 -15.49 -0.40
C VAL A 72 6.51 -16.11 0.27
N GLN A 73 5.43 -16.32 -0.49
CA GLN A 73 4.17 -16.86 0.02
C GLN A 73 3.66 -16.06 1.24
N ALA A 74 3.62 -14.74 1.10
CA ALA A 74 3.14 -13.87 2.15
C ALA A 74 1.66 -14.16 2.48
N ASP A 75 1.33 -14.15 3.76
CA ASP A 75 -0.04 -14.32 4.26
C ASP A 75 -0.84 -13.00 4.16
N LEU A 76 -0.13 -11.86 4.27
CA LEU A 76 -0.70 -10.51 4.19
C LEU A 76 0.24 -9.60 3.40
N PHE A 77 -0.35 -8.64 2.68
CA PHE A 77 0.38 -7.58 1.97
C PHE A 77 -0.11 -6.21 2.45
N VAL A 78 0.82 -5.37 2.90
CA VAL A 78 0.54 -4.02 3.39
C VAL A 78 1.41 -3.02 2.65
N SER A 79 0.81 -2.24 1.76
CA SER A 79 1.47 -1.11 1.12
C SER A 79 1.37 0.12 2.01
N LEU A 80 2.49 0.81 2.21
CA LEU A 80 2.63 1.95 3.12
C LEU A 80 2.86 3.22 2.33
N HIS A 81 2.02 4.21 2.58
CA HIS A 81 2.01 5.51 1.91
C HIS A 81 1.85 6.67 2.91
N ALA A 82 2.16 7.86 2.48
CA ALA A 82 1.98 9.12 3.19
C ALA A 82 1.80 10.25 2.18
N ASP A 83 0.79 10.13 1.33
CA ASP A 83 0.54 10.96 0.17
C ASP A 83 0.28 12.45 0.51
N ALA A 84 0.33 13.28 -0.51
CA ALA A 84 -0.26 14.60 -0.47
C ALA A 84 -1.73 14.52 -0.89
N PHE A 85 -2.57 15.29 -0.21
CA PHE A 85 -3.98 15.41 -0.58
C PHE A 85 -4.24 16.78 -1.20
N PHE A 86 -5.27 16.89 -2.04
CA PHE A 86 -5.59 18.15 -2.73
C PHE A 86 -6.04 19.27 -1.77
N THR A 87 -6.46 18.93 -0.55
CA THR A 87 -6.71 19.91 0.52
C THR A 87 -5.59 19.84 1.55
N PRO A 88 -4.84 20.94 1.78
CA PRO A 88 -3.72 20.94 2.73
C PRO A 88 -4.11 20.65 4.18
N GLN A 89 -5.39 20.75 4.50
CA GLN A 89 -5.94 20.46 5.83
C GLN A 89 -6.27 18.98 6.04
N ALA A 90 -6.15 18.14 5.00
CA ALA A 90 -6.36 16.70 5.14
C ALA A 90 -5.39 16.12 6.18
N ARG A 91 -5.92 15.31 7.08
CA ARG A 91 -5.18 14.73 8.18
C ARG A 91 -5.74 13.37 8.57
N GLY A 92 -4.90 12.60 9.23
CA GLY A 92 -5.25 11.30 9.74
C GLY A 92 -5.04 10.18 8.71
N ALA A 93 -5.11 8.95 9.21
CA ALA A 93 -4.88 7.75 8.42
C ALA A 93 -6.12 7.30 7.64
N SER A 94 -5.88 6.60 6.53
CA SER A 94 -6.89 5.89 5.74
C SER A 94 -6.39 4.49 5.37
N VAL A 95 -7.32 3.56 5.19
CA VAL A 95 -7.00 2.22 4.70
C VAL A 95 -7.84 1.93 3.46
N PHE A 96 -7.18 1.41 2.45
CA PHE A 96 -7.80 1.07 1.16
C PHE A 96 -7.63 -0.41 0.85
N ALA A 97 -8.66 -0.98 0.21
CA ALA A 97 -8.63 -2.31 -0.40
C ALA A 97 -8.92 -2.20 -1.90
N LEU A 98 -8.68 -3.28 -2.63
CA LEU A 98 -8.96 -3.33 -4.06
C LEU A 98 -10.47 -3.30 -4.32
N SER A 99 -10.88 -2.59 -5.39
CA SER A 99 -12.17 -2.75 -6.05
C SER A 99 -11.97 -3.20 -7.49
N GLN A 100 -12.71 -4.20 -7.92
CA GLN A 100 -12.78 -4.62 -9.32
C GLN A 100 -13.75 -3.75 -10.15
N GLY A 101 -14.65 -3.04 -9.47
CA GLY A 101 -15.65 -2.17 -10.06
C GLY A 101 -15.39 -0.69 -9.79
N ALA A 102 -16.45 0.03 -9.45
CA ALA A 102 -16.34 1.43 -9.11
C ALA A 102 -15.59 1.64 -7.79
N ALA A 103 -14.89 2.78 -7.67
CA ALA A 103 -14.30 3.19 -6.40
C ALA A 103 -15.41 3.58 -5.40
N SER A 104 -15.12 3.39 -4.10
CA SER A 104 -16.06 3.73 -3.02
C SER A 104 -16.32 5.23 -2.91
N SER A 105 -15.37 6.07 -3.38
CA SER A 105 -15.50 7.53 -3.41
C SER A 105 -14.68 8.12 -4.56
N SER A 106 -14.96 9.39 -4.89
CA SER A 106 -14.14 10.15 -5.85
C SER A 106 -12.71 10.37 -5.33
N ALA A 107 -12.56 10.54 -4.02
CA ALA A 107 -11.25 10.65 -3.37
C ALA A 107 -10.45 9.34 -3.52
N ALA A 108 -11.05 8.19 -3.23
CA ALA A 108 -10.41 6.88 -3.39
C ALA A 108 -10.00 6.62 -4.85
N ARG A 109 -10.83 7.02 -5.81
CA ARG A 109 -10.52 6.95 -7.25
C ARG A 109 -9.31 7.82 -7.60
N TRP A 110 -9.29 9.04 -7.09
CA TRP A 110 -8.20 9.98 -7.32
C TRP A 110 -6.88 9.43 -6.76
N MET A 111 -6.88 8.94 -5.52
CA MET A 111 -5.71 8.31 -4.89
C MET A 111 -5.18 7.15 -5.74
N ALA A 112 -6.04 6.20 -6.11
CA ALA A 112 -5.63 5.07 -6.95
C ALA A 112 -5.05 5.51 -8.30
N ASN A 113 -5.59 6.56 -8.90
CA ASN A 113 -5.06 7.11 -10.16
C ASN A 113 -3.68 7.75 -9.98
N GLN A 114 -3.40 8.38 -8.84
CA GLN A 114 -2.06 8.93 -8.54
C GLN A 114 -1.06 7.79 -8.34
N GLU A 115 -1.38 6.84 -7.47
CA GLU A 115 -0.51 5.71 -7.16
C GLU A 115 -0.19 4.84 -8.38
N ASN A 116 -1.17 4.60 -9.24
CA ASN A 116 -0.98 3.81 -10.45
C ASN A 116 -0.04 4.47 -11.49
N LYS A 117 0.33 5.74 -11.31
CA LYS A 117 1.32 6.43 -12.16
C LYS A 117 2.77 6.19 -11.73
N ALA A 118 3.01 5.59 -10.58
CA ALA A 118 4.35 5.36 -10.05
C ALA A 118 5.29 4.68 -11.07
N ASP A 119 4.81 3.70 -11.82
CA ASP A 119 5.58 3.02 -12.85
C ASP A 119 6.06 3.96 -13.96
N LEU A 120 5.28 4.97 -14.32
CA LEU A 120 5.67 5.98 -15.31
C LEU A 120 6.80 6.87 -14.76
N ILE A 121 6.71 7.27 -13.51
CA ILE A 121 7.71 8.10 -12.83
C ILE A 121 9.00 7.30 -12.65
N GLY A 122 8.89 6.01 -12.29
CA GLY A 122 10.02 5.10 -12.14
C GLY A 122 10.66 4.65 -13.47
N GLY A 123 10.20 5.15 -14.62
CA GLY A 123 10.78 4.87 -15.92
C GLY A 123 10.45 3.49 -16.50
N VAL A 124 9.39 2.84 -16.01
CA VAL A 124 8.95 1.54 -16.51
C VAL A 124 8.28 1.68 -17.87
N ASN A 125 8.74 0.92 -18.86
CA ASN A 125 8.08 0.86 -20.17
C ASN A 125 6.83 -0.01 -20.09
N ILE A 126 5.67 0.63 -19.91
CA ILE A 126 4.37 -0.06 -19.78
C ILE A 126 3.95 -0.77 -21.07
N GLN A 127 4.48 -0.36 -22.22
CA GLN A 127 4.16 -0.99 -23.51
C GLN A 127 4.81 -2.36 -23.68
N ALA A 128 5.87 -2.66 -22.92
CA ALA A 128 6.56 -3.95 -22.95
C ALA A 128 5.93 -5.02 -22.04
N SER A 129 4.86 -4.71 -21.29
CA SER A 129 4.22 -5.68 -20.41
C SER A 129 3.33 -6.63 -21.20
N ASP A 130 3.59 -7.94 -21.06
CA ASP A 130 2.86 -9.03 -21.72
C ASP A 130 1.34 -8.95 -21.42
N PRO A 131 0.48 -8.85 -22.47
CA PRO A 131 -0.98 -8.83 -22.31
C PRO A 131 -1.53 -10.12 -21.66
N HIS A 132 -0.85 -11.27 -21.83
CA HIS A 132 -1.27 -12.54 -21.24
C HIS A 132 -1.06 -12.58 -19.72
N LEU A 133 0.00 -11.94 -19.20
CA LEU A 133 0.21 -11.77 -17.76
C LEU A 133 -0.87 -10.91 -17.13
N LYS A 134 -1.33 -9.87 -17.82
CA LYS A 134 -2.45 -9.03 -17.35
C LYS A 134 -3.75 -9.83 -17.22
N ARG A 135 -4.04 -10.69 -18.18
CA ARG A 135 -5.29 -11.47 -18.21
C ARG A 135 -5.32 -12.58 -17.16
N ALA A 136 -4.22 -13.29 -16.96
CA ALA A 136 -4.13 -14.36 -15.96
C ALA A 136 -4.30 -13.88 -14.52
N LEU A 137 -3.89 -12.64 -14.22
CA LEU A 137 -4.10 -12.00 -12.91
C LEU A 137 -5.55 -11.53 -12.68
N PHE A 138 -6.33 -11.33 -13.75
CA PHE A 138 -7.71 -10.86 -13.67
C PHE A 138 -8.76 -11.98 -13.60
N ASP A 139 -8.43 -13.20 -14.06
CA ASP A 139 -9.40 -14.30 -14.21
C ASP A 139 -9.54 -15.18 -12.96
N MET A 140 -8.68 -14.99 -11.95
CA MET A 140 -8.81 -15.75 -10.70
C MET A 140 -9.74 -15.01 -9.72
N SER A 141 -10.55 -15.78 -8.99
CA SER A 141 -11.53 -15.29 -8.02
C SER A 141 -10.90 -14.34 -6.98
N THR A 142 -10.79 -13.06 -7.34
CA THR A 142 -10.32 -12.00 -6.45
C THR A 142 -11.36 -11.62 -5.39
N THR A 143 -12.58 -12.12 -5.49
CA THR A 143 -13.67 -11.79 -4.56
C THR A 143 -13.34 -12.23 -3.13
N ALA A 144 -12.83 -13.44 -2.94
CA ALA A 144 -12.42 -13.92 -1.62
C ALA A 144 -11.26 -13.08 -1.05
N GLN A 145 -10.27 -12.78 -1.88
CA GLN A 145 -9.14 -11.93 -1.52
C GLN A 145 -9.61 -10.52 -1.10
N ILE A 146 -10.54 -9.92 -1.84
CA ILE A 146 -11.10 -8.61 -1.50
C ILE A 146 -11.84 -8.66 -0.16
N ASN A 147 -12.66 -9.68 0.09
CA ASN A 147 -13.36 -9.83 1.36
C ASN A 147 -12.39 -9.98 2.55
N ASP A 148 -11.32 -10.74 2.39
CA ASP A 148 -10.31 -10.89 3.43
C ASP A 148 -9.46 -9.61 3.58
N SER A 149 -9.22 -8.88 2.50
CA SER A 149 -8.59 -7.55 2.53
C SER A 149 -9.45 -6.54 3.30
N LEU A 150 -10.77 -6.54 3.12
CA LEU A 150 -11.68 -5.68 3.87
C LEU A 150 -11.69 -6.00 5.37
N LYS A 151 -11.64 -7.29 5.74
CA LYS A 151 -11.51 -7.70 7.15
C LYS A 151 -10.19 -7.22 7.75
N LEU A 152 -9.07 -7.44 7.03
CA LEU A 152 -7.75 -6.96 7.43
C LEU A 152 -7.75 -5.44 7.60
N GLY A 153 -8.24 -4.70 6.59
CA GLY A 153 -8.29 -3.24 6.60
C GLY A 153 -9.13 -2.69 7.75
N SER A 154 -10.28 -3.32 8.03
CA SER A 154 -11.15 -2.93 9.15
C SER A 154 -10.48 -3.14 10.50
N ALA A 155 -9.76 -4.25 10.67
CA ALA A 155 -8.99 -4.53 11.89
C ALA A 155 -7.87 -3.50 12.07
N MET A 156 -7.11 -3.21 11.01
CA MET A 156 -6.04 -2.21 11.05
C MET A 156 -6.57 -0.81 11.35
N LEU A 157 -7.65 -0.41 10.67
CA LEU A 157 -8.25 0.92 10.86
C LEU A 157 -8.72 1.13 12.30
N ARG A 158 -9.29 0.10 12.93
CA ARG A 158 -9.69 0.13 14.33
C ARG A 158 -8.49 0.37 15.25
N GLU A 159 -7.39 -0.35 15.05
CA GLU A 159 -6.18 -0.21 15.89
C GLU A 159 -5.48 1.14 15.64
N ILE A 160 -5.39 1.59 14.39
CA ILE A 160 -4.86 2.91 14.07
C ILE A 160 -5.69 4.02 14.73
N GLY A 161 -7.01 3.88 14.74
CA GLY A 161 -7.93 4.84 15.38
C GLY A 161 -7.75 4.96 16.91
N GLN A 162 -7.10 4.00 17.56
CA GLN A 162 -6.77 4.08 18.98
C GLN A 162 -5.52 4.93 19.25
N VAL A 163 -4.63 5.08 18.28
CA VAL A 163 -3.34 5.77 18.45
C VAL A 163 -3.28 7.11 17.71
N GLY A 164 -4.15 7.33 16.74
CA GLY A 164 -4.15 8.54 15.93
C GLY A 164 -5.51 8.86 15.33
N LYS A 165 -5.57 9.97 14.60
CA LYS A 165 -6.78 10.37 13.88
C LYS A 165 -6.96 9.50 12.65
N LEU A 166 -8.24 9.25 12.30
CA LEU A 166 -8.62 8.66 11.03
C LEU A 166 -9.12 9.75 10.08
N HIS A 167 -8.66 9.72 8.83
CA HIS A 167 -9.21 10.54 7.76
C HIS A 167 -10.58 10.00 7.32
N LYS A 168 -10.69 8.66 7.25
CA LYS A 168 -11.93 7.95 6.99
C LYS A 168 -12.14 6.87 8.04
N SER A 169 -13.37 6.75 8.54
CA SER A 169 -13.73 5.78 9.57
C SER A 169 -13.97 4.37 9.03
N GLY A 170 -14.07 4.20 7.72
CA GLY A 170 -14.25 2.91 7.04
C GLY A 170 -13.17 2.67 6.01
N VAL A 171 -12.95 1.39 5.66
CA VAL A 171 -12.07 1.00 4.57
C VAL A 171 -12.66 1.47 3.25
N GLU A 172 -11.89 2.20 2.46
CA GLU A 172 -12.27 2.61 1.12
C GLU A 172 -11.76 1.61 0.07
N GLN A 173 -12.32 1.64 -1.13
CA GLN A 173 -11.93 0.74 -2.21
C GLN A 173 -11.76 1.48 -3.52
N ALA A 174 -10.71 1.11 -4.27
CA ALA A 174 -10.49 1.58 -5.63
C ALA A 174 -9.56 0.62 -6.40
N GLY A 175 -9.29 0.92 -7.66
CA GLY A 175 -8.49 0.09 -8.55
C GLY A 175 -6.99 0.25 -8.38
N PHE A 176 -6.46 0.08 -7.19
CA PHE A 176 -5.01 0.14 -6.92
C PHE A 176 -4.27 -1.02 -7.57
N ALA A 177 -3.34 -0.71 -8.46
CA ALA A 177 -2.57 -1.73 -9.18
C ALA A 177 -1.71 -2.59 -8.25
N VAL A 178 -1.14 -2.01 -7.20
CA VAL A 178 -0.31 -2.69 -6.22
C VAL A 178 -1.08 -3.70 -5.35
N LEU A 179 -2.42 -3.56 -5.25
CA LEU A 179 -3.26 -4.48 -4.47
C LEU A 179 -3.83 -5.65 -5.28
N LYS A 180 -3.37 -5.83 -6.52
CA LYS A 180 -3.85 -6.90 -7.42
C LYS A 180 -3.12 -8.21 -7.22
N ALA A 181 -3.01 -8.67 -5.97
CA ALA A 181 -2.55 -10.01 -5.62
C ALA A 181 -3.78 -10.91 -5.45
N PRO A 182 -4.05 -11.90 -6.34
CA PRO A 182 -5.31 -12.64 -6.32
C PRO A 182 -5.42 -13.59 -5.13
N ASP A 183 -4.32 -13.92 -4.51
CA ASP A 183 -4.16 -14.95 -3.49
C ASP A 183 -3.67 -14.42 -2.12
N ILE A 184 -3.50 -13.10 -1.98
CA ILE A 184 -3.00 -12.49 -0.74
C ILE A 184 -3.93 -11.35 -0.31
N PRO A 185 -4.51 -11.37 0.90
CA PRO A 185 -5.22 -10.23 1.46
C PRO A 185 -4.30 -9.01 1.47
N SER A 186 -4.73 -7.92 0.82
CA SER A 186 -3.87 -6.78 0.49
C SER A 186 -4.57 -5.46 0.84
N VAL A 187 -3.87 -4.59 1.53
CA VAL A 187 -4.34 -3.24 1.87
C VAL A 187 -3.25 -2.21 1.58
N LEU A 188 -3.69 -0.99 1.28
CA LEU A 188 -2.84 0.20 1.24
C LEU A 188 -3.22 1.09 2.42
N VAL A 189 -2.22 1.51 3.17
CA VAL A 189 -2.38 2.37 4.35
C VAL A 189 -1.74 3.71 4.07
N GLU A 190 -2.58 4.74 4.02
CA GLU A 190 -2.14 6.12 4.16
C GLU A 190 -1.93 6.40 5.64
N THR A 191 -0.68 6.56 6.05
CA THR A 191 -0.35 6.72 7.47
C THR A 191 -0.67 8.12 7.98
N ALA A 192 -0.52 9.10 7.09
CA ALA A 192 -0.79 10.52 7.30
C ALA A 192 -0.75 11.22 5.93
N PHE A 193 -1.03 12.51 5.87
CA PHE A 193 -0.86 13.30 4.65
C PHE A 193 0.36 14.22 4.78
N ILE A 194 1.42 13.92 4.04
CA ILE A 194 2.68 14.68 4.09
C ILE A 194 2.51 16.15 3.67
N SER A 195 1.42 16.48 2.99
CA SER A 195 1.05 17.84 2.63
C SER A 195 0.60 18.69 3.82
N ASN A 196 0.26 18.08 4.95
CA ASN A 196 -0.15 18.76 6.17
C ASN A 196 1.06 18.91 7.11
N PRO A 197 1.52 20.13 7.42
CA PRO A 197 2.70 20.33 8.28
C PRO A 197 2.49 19.93 9.75
N GLU A 198 1.24 19.67 10.15
CA GLU A 198 0.92 19.21 11.52
C GLU A 198 0.98 17.67 11.66
N GLU A 199 1.15 16.92 10.59
CA GLU A 199 1.24 15.45 10.52
C GLU A 199 2.70 15.00 10.45
#